data_63c9461dc61f4b90316a6e36c2644bf3
#
_entry.id   63c9461dc61f4b90316a6e36c2644bf3
#
_cell.length_a   1.000
_cell.length_b   1.000
_cell.length_c   1.000
_cell.angle_alpha   90.00
_cell.angle_beta   90.00
_cell.angle_gamma   90.00
#
_symmetry.space_group_name_H-M   'P 1'
#
loop_
_entity.id
_entity.type
_entity.pdbx_description
1 polymer ?
#
loop_
_entity_poly.entity_id
_entity_poly.type
_entity_poly.pdbx_seq_one_letter_code
_entity_poly.pdbx_strand_id
1 'polypeptide(L)'
;MDDAEAMASFSEPVRRWFADAFGAPTAVQGEAWEAIARGENALVIAPTGSGKTLAAFLWAIDALMGEKARVAETGEKWARGVRVLYVSPLKALGADVDRNLQGPLSAISELAAVESARCGAKAPEIRTAMRTGDTPADERRKIARNPPDILITTPESLYLMLTSSAREALRTVETVIVDEVHALAGDKRGAHLSLSLERLDDLLEAPAQRIGLSATVRPREEVARFLGGVRPVTVVATEAPPSLDLSVRVPVRDMTAVPAFGGFAGAGDGTRQRGAGPRRAPIENAWKSDRALRAVMAEGASPAPHPDSRLGSSSIWPHIEAAILDEVLAHKSTIVFVNSRGLCEKLTARLNEL
;
A
#
# COMPACT_ATOMS: atom_id res chain seq x y z
N MET A 1 4.22 -20.65 -15.79
CA MET A 1 3.10 -21.12 -14.93
C MET A 1 1.82 -20.64 -15.59
N ASP A 2 0.84 -21.50 -15.76
CA ASP A 2 -0.48 -21.10 -16.27
C ASP A 2 -1.20 -20.31 -15.15
N ASP A 3 -1.95 -19.25 -15.51
CA ASP A 3 -2.66 -18.40 -14.56
C ASP A 3 -3.62 -19.20 -13.66
N ALA A 4 -4.22 -20.25 -14.19
CA ALA A 4 -5.07 -21.17 -13.45
C ALA A 4 -4.28 -22.00 -12.42
N GLU A 5 -3.04 -22.36 -12.71
CA GLU A 5 -2.16 -23.11 -11.82
C GLU A 5 -1.70 -22.26 -10.64
N ALA A 6 -1.39 -20.98 -10.88
CA ALA A 6 -0.97 -20.05 -9.84
C ALA A 6 -2.07 -19.80 -8.76
N MET A 7 -3.33 -19.89 -9.14
CA MET A 7 -4.47 -19.69 -8.25
C MET A 7 -5.08 -21.01 -7.71
N ALA A 8 -4.56 -22.17 -8.11
CA ALA A 8 -5.14 -23.48 -7.77
C ALA A 8 -5.15 -23.77 -6.26
N SER A 9 -4.22 -23.21 -5.51
CA SER A 9 -4.11 -23.39 -4.05
C SER A 9 -5.07 -22.51 -3.25
N PHE A 10 -5.75 -21.55 -3.88
CA PHE A 10 -6.70 -20.67 -3.20
C PHE A 10 -8.13 -21.23 -3.16
N SER A 11 -8.89 -20.83 -2.15
CA SER A 11 -10.32 -21.12 -2.05
C SER A 11 -11.12 -20.47 -3.19
N GLU A 12 -12.32 -21.02 -3.48
CA GLU A 12 -13.17 -20.50 -4.55
C GLU A 12 -13.57 -19.02 -4.38
N PRO A 13 -13.94 -18.53 -3.17
CA PRO A 13 -14.23 -17.12 -2.97
C PRO A 13 -13.07 -16.20 -3.32
N VAL A 14 -11.84 -16.59 -2.96
CA VAL A 14 -10.63 -15.81 -3.25
C VAL A 14 -10.31 -15.83 -4.74
N ARG A 15 -10.37 -17.00 -5.39
CA ARG A 15 -10.15 -17.11 -6.84
C ARG A 15 -11.13 -16.25 -7.63
N ARG A 16 -12.41 -16.32 -7.29
CA ARG A 16 -13.45 -15.54 -7.95
C ARG A 16 -13.24 -14.05 -7.77
N TRP A 17 -13.01 -13.61 -6.53
CA TRP A 17 -12.73 -12.21 -6.26
C TRP A 17 -11.52 -11.70 -7.04
N PHE A 18 -10.44 -12.48 -7.07
CA PHE A 18 -9.21 -12.08 -7.76
C PHE A 18 -9.42 -11.98 -9.28
N ALA A 19 -10.11 -12.94 -9.87
CA ALA A 19 -10.43 -12.93 -11.29
C ALA A 19 -11.31 -11.73 -11.69
N ASP A 20 -12.30 -11.39 -10.86
CA ASP A 20 -13.19 -10.23 -11.08
C ASP A 20 -12.45 -8.90 -10.93
N ALA A 21 -11.49 -8.79 -9.99
CA ALA A 21 -10.78 -7.56 -9.69
C ALA A 21 -9.56 -7.29 -10.59
N PHE A 22 -8.80 -8.34 -10.96
CA PHE A 22 -7.50 -8.22 -11.62
C PHE A 22 -7.37 -9.05 -12.91
N GLY A 23 -8.25 -9.99 -13.15
CA GLY A 23 -8.19 -10.93 -14.28
C GLY A 23 -7.18 -12.04 -14.07
N ALA A 24 -5.88 -11.75 -14.15
CA ALA A 24 -4.80 -12.72 -14.03
C ALA A 24 -3.71 -12.28 -13.04
N PRO A 25 -3.03 -13.22 -12.35
CA PRO A 25 -1.92 -12.90 -11.47
C PRO A 25 -0.70 -12.44 -12.25
N THR A 26 0.10 -11.57 -11.61
CA THR A 26 1.43 -11.25 -12.13
C THR A 26 2.40 -12.42 -11.88
N ALA A 27 3.46 -12.53 -12.68
CA ALA A 27 4.47 -13.58 -12.49
C ALA A 27 5.02 -13.61 -11.07
N VAL A 28 5.30 -12.44 -10.49
CA VAL A 28 5.82 -12.35 -9.12
C VAL A 28 4.81 -12.82 -8.07
N GLN A 29 3.52 -12.64 -8.30
CA GLN A 29 2.47 -13.16 -7.41
C GLN A 29 2.43 -14.68 -7.46
N GLY A 30 2.43 -15.28 -8.65
CA GLY A 30 2.42 -16.73 -8.81
C GLY A 30 3.61 -17.41 -8.15
N GLU A 31 4.83 -16.93 -8.43
CA GLU A 31 6.07 -17.45 -7.83
C GLU A 31 6.08 -17.26 -6.29
N ALA A 32 5.58 -16.11 -5.80
CA ALA A 32 5.50 -15.86 -4.36
C ALA A 32 4.53 -16.84 -3.68
N TRP A 33 3.33 -17.06 -4.25
CA TRP A 33 2.36 -17.99 -3.69
C TRP A 33 2.85 -19.44 -3.68
N GLU A 34 3.60 -19.85 -4.70
CA GLU A 34 4.21 -21.16 -4.73
C GLU A 34 5.20 -21.37 -3.56
N ALA A 35 6.10 -20.41 -3.32
CA ALA A 35 7.04 -20.48 -2.20
C ALA A 35 6.32 -20.42 -0.83
N ILE A 36 5.35 -19.52 -0.69
CA ILE A 36 4.58 -19.35 0.55
C ILE A 36 3.75 -20.59 0.86
N ALA A 37 3.12 -21.21 -0.16
CA ALA A 37 2.33 -22.43 -0.01
C ALA A 37 3.15 -23.64 0.46
N ARG A 38 4.45 -23.69 0.12
CA ARG A 38 5.36 -24.72 0.63
C ARG A 38 5.81 -24.48 2.07
N GLY A 39 5.32 -23.42 2.72
CA GLY A 39 5.74 -23.04 4.08
C GLY A 39 7.12 -22.42 4.16
N GLU A 40 7.72 -22.03 3.03
CA GLU A 40 9.04 -21.42 2.99
C GLU A 40 9.00 -19.96 3.45
N ASN A 41 10.07 -19.48 4.08
CA ASN A 41 10.23 -18.03 4.20
C ASN A 41 10.51 -17.48 2.80
N ALA A 42 9.89 -16.37 2.44
CA ALA A 42 9.99 -15.80 1.10
C ALA A 42 10.39 -14.32 1.15
N LEU A 43 11.31 -13.91 0.28
CA LEU A 43 11.62 -12.51 0.03
C LEU A 43 11.16 -12.14 -1.39
N VAL A 44 10.09 -11.37 -1.47
CA VAL A 44 9.48 -10.96 -2.73
C VAL A 44 10.04 -9.60 -3.15
N ILE A 45 10.81 -9.58 -4.23
CA ILE A 45 11.48 -8.40 -4.76
C ILE A 45 10.87 -8.05 -6.11
N ALA A 46 10.18 -6.92 -6.17
CA ALA A 46 9.63 -6.42 -7.43
C ALA A 46 9.36 -4.91 -7.34
N PRO A 47 9.21 -4.19 -8.46
CA PRO A 47 8.89 -2.77 -8.46
C PRO A 47 7.61 -2.44 -7.69
N THR A 48 7.46 -1.18 -7.27
CA THR A 48 6.21 -0.69 -6.68
C THR A 48 5.07 -0.82 -7.69
N GLY A 49 3.88 -1.21 -7.22
CA GLY A 49 2.73 -1.46 -8.10
C GLY A 49 2.65 -2.85 -8.72
N SER A 50 3.62 -3.74 -8.48
CA SER A 50 3.62 -5.12 -8.98
C SER A 50 2.67 -6.09 -8.24
N GLY A 51 1.94 -5.61 -7.23
CA GLY A 51 1.02 -6.44 -6.45
C GLY A 51 1.64 -7.26 -5.32
N LYS A 52 2.90 -6.99 -4.91
CA LYS A 52 3.60 -7.71 -3.82
C LYS A 52 2.81 -7.77 -2.52
N THR A 53 2.32 -6.62 -2.07
CA THR A 53 1.59 -6.51 -0.81
C THR A 53 0.30 -7.32 -0.85
N LEU A 54 -0.42 -7.26 -1.97
CA LEU A 54 -1.60 -8.09 -2.18
C LEU A 54 -1.25 -9.58 -2.18
N ALA A 55 -0.13 -9.99 -2.80
CA ALA A 55 0.30 -11.38 -2.81
C ALA A 55 0.43 -11.95 -1.39
N ALA A 56 1.14 -11.24 -0.49
CA ALA A 56 1.33 -11.69 0.88
C ALA A 56 0.00 -11.71 1.67
N PHE A 57 -0.83 -10.68 1.54
CA PHE A 57 -2.10 -10.63 2.28
C PHE A 57 -3.14 -11.59 1.75
N LEU A 58 -3.24 -11.79 0.45
CA LEU A 58 -4.26 -12.67 -0.13
C LEU A 58 -4.07 -14.10 0.36
N TRP A 59 -2.81 -14.58 0.40
CA TRP A 59 -2.48 -15.87 0.99
C TRP A 59 -2.89 -15.95 2.47
N ALA A 60 -2.52 -14.92 3.26
CA ALA A 60 -2.82 -14.88 4.67
C ALA A 60 -4.34 -14.83 4.95
N ILE A 61 -5.09 -14.08 4.15
CA ILE A 61 -6.56 -14.02 4.23
C ILE A 61 -7.17 -15.38 3.95
N ASP A 62 -6.76 -16.03 2.86
CA ASP A 62 -7.29 -17.34 2.46
C ASP A 62 -7.02 -18.40 3.50
N ALA A 63 -5.80 -18.48 4.02
CA ALA A 63 -5.43 -19.39 5.08
C ALA A 63 -6.26 -19.17 6.35
N LEU A 64 -6.44 -17.92 6.79
CA LEU A 64 -7.25 -17.57 7.94
C LEU A 64 -8.73 -17.93 7.75
N MET A 65 -9.29 -17.69 6.57
CA MET A 65 -10.68 -18.04 6.26
C MET A 65 -10.87 -19.55 6.30
N GLY A 66 -9.97 -20.32 5.68
CA GLY A 66 -10.01 -21.77 5.67
C GLY A 66 -9.91 -22.36 7.08
N GLU A 67 -8.99 -21.86 7.91
CA GLU A 67 -8.83 -22.34 9.28
C GLU A 67 -10.05 -22.01 10.14
N LYS A 68 -10.60 -20.81 10.06
CA LYS A 68 -11.82 -20.42 10.78
C LYS A 68 -13.03 -21.22 10.34
N ALA A 69 -13.17 -21.52 9.05
CA ALA A 69 -14.24 -22.38 8.54
C ALA A 69 -14.12 -23.79 9.12
N ARG A 70 -12.93 -24.39 9.10
CA ARG A 70 -12.64 -25.70 9.68
C ARG A 70 -12.96 -25.76 11.18
N VAL A 71 -12.54 -24.74 11.94
CA VAL A 71 -12.83 -24.65 13.39
C VAL A 71 -14.34 -24.54 13.64
N ALA A 72 -15.07 -23.81 12.80
CA ALA A 72 -16.52 -23.71 12.91
C ALA A 72 -17.22 -25.04 12.61
N GLU A 73 -16.73 -25.82 11.64
CA GLU A 73 -17.24 -27.16 11.28
C GLU A 73 -16.97 -28.19 12.37
N THR A 74 -15.78 -28.14 12.98
CA THR A 74 -15.41 -29.10 14.05
C THR A 74 -16.04 -28.75 15.40
N GLY A 75 -16.62 -27.56 15.56
CA GLY A 75 -17.16 -27.07 16.83
C GLY A 75 -16.09 -26.68 17.84
N GLU A 76 -14.83 -26.60 17.43
CA GLU A 76 -13.71 -26.12 18.24
C GLU A 76 -13.86 -24.64 18.54
N LYS A 77 -13.16 -24.15 19.56
CA LYS A 77 -13.12 -22.72 19.85
C LYS A 77 -11.93 -22.08 19.14
N TRP A 78 -12.19 -21.02 18.37
CA TRP A 78 -11.12 -20.20 17.82
C TRP A 78 -10.20 -19.67 18.93
N ALA A 79 -8.93 -20.03 18.89
CA ALA A 79 -7.94 -19.51 19.83
C ALA A 79 -7.72 -18.02 19.59
N ARG A 80 -7.96 -17.20 20.62
CA ARG A 80 -7.78 -15.74 20.53
C ARG A 80 -6.30 -15.40 20.46
N GLY A 81 -5.92 -14.62 19.46
CA GLY A 81 -4.55 -14.17 19.27
C GLY A 81 -4.34 -13.62 17.86
N VAL A 82 -3.20 -13.01 17.64
CA VAL A 82 -2.78 -12.55 16.33
C VAL A 82 -2.21 -13.72 15.54
N ARG A 83 -2.74 -13.98 14.35
CA ARG A 83 -2.23 -15.02 13.45
C ARG A 83 -1.27 -14.45 12.41
N VAL A 84 -1.58 -13.26 11.90
CA VAL A 84 -0.76 -12.57 10.89
C VAL A 84 -0.26 -11.25 11.48
N LEU A 85 1.05 -11.10 11.52
CA LEU A 85 1.72 -9.88 11.97
C LEU A 85 2.32 -9.16 10.77
N TYR A 86 1.80 -7.98 10.44
CA TYR A 86 2.37 -7.12 9.40
C TYR A 86 3.20 -6.00 10.03
N VAL A 87 4.47 -5.92 9.65
CA VAL A 87 5.43 -4.95 10.16
C VAL A 87 5.79 -3.96 9.06
N SER A 88 5.37 -2.71 9.21
CA SER A 88 5.68 -1.61 8.30
C SER A 88 6.74 -0.68 8.89
N PRO A 89 7.74 -0.23 8.11
CA PRO A 89 8.74 0.73 8.59
C PRO A 89 8.15 2.10 8.87
N LEU A 90 7.02 2.45 8.24
CA LEU A 90 6.36 3.75 8.34
C LEU A 90 4.89 3.60 8.75
N LYS A 91 4.45 4.42 9.71
CA LYS A 91 3.05 4.45 10.17
C LYS A 91 2.07 4.77 9.05
N ALA A 92 2.42 5.71 8.16
CA ALA A 92 1.59 6.10 7.03
C ALA A 92 1.33 4.93 6.08
N LEU A 93 2.37 4.16 5.75
CA LEU A 93 2.23 2.95 4.94
C LEU A 93 1.34 1.91 5.62
N GLY A 94 1.51 1.70 6.93
CA GLY A 94 0.64 0.80 7.70
C GLY A 94 -0.83 1.21 7.65
N ALA A 95 -1.12 2.51 7.75
CA ALA A 95 -2.48 3.04 7.65
C ALA A 95 -3.07 2.90 6.25
N ASP A 96 -2.26 3.08 5.21
CA ASP A 96 -2.69 2.89 3.83
C ASP A 96 -2.97 1.41 3.54
N VAL A 97 -2.13 0.51 4.05
CA VAL A 97 -2.33 -0.94 3.94
C VAL A 97 -3.59 -1.37 4.68
N ASP A 98 -3.83 -0.92 5.91
CA ASP A 98 -5.07 -1.23 6.65
C ASP A 98 -6.30 -0.80 5.86
N ARG A 99 -6.29 0.41 5.30
CA ARG A 99 -7.39 0.94 4.47
C ARG A 99 -7.59 0.11 3.20
N ASN A 100 -6.50 -0.22 2.50
CA ASN A 100 -6.54 -0.96 1.25
C ASN A 100 -6.93 -2.44 1.45
N LEU A 101 -6.71 -2.99 2.64
CA LEU A 101 -7.06 -4.36 3.00
C LEU A 101 -8.57 -4.53 3.23
N GLN A 102 -9.27 -3.48 3.66
CA GLN A 102 -10.71 -3.56 3.97
C GLN A 102 -11.55 -3.93 2.74
N GLY A 103 -11.22 -3.42 1.56
CA GLY A 103 -11.93 -3.73 0.31
C GLY A 103 -11.89 -5.23 -0.03
N PRO A 104 -10.70 -5.81 -0.21
CA PRO A 104 -10.53 -7.26 -0.41
C PRO A 104 -11.20 -8.10 0.68
N LEU A 105 -11.01 -7.76 1.95
CA LEU A 105 -11.61 -8.49 3.07
C LEU A 105 -13.13 -8.52 3.01
N SER A 106 -13.78 -7.38 2.75
CA SER A 106 -15.23 -7.29 2.64
C SER A 106 -15.75 -8.12 1.46
N ALA A 107 -15.15 -7.92 0.27
CA ALA A 107 -15.61 -8.59 -0.94
C ALA A 107 -15.43 -10.14 -0.86
N ILE A 108 -14.29 -10.61 -0.38
CA ILE A 108 -14.05 -12.04 -0.20
C ILE A 108 -14.98 -12.62 0.88
N SER A 109 -15.22 -11.88 1.98
CA SER A 109 -16.13 -12.33 3.04
C SER A 109 -17.57 -12.42 2.54
N GLU A 110 -18.02 -11.52 1.67
CA GLU A 110 -19.35 -11.59 1.05
C GLU A 110 -19.49 -12.84 0.16
N LEU A 111 -18.48 -13.14 -0.67
CA LEU A 111 -18.47 -14.35 -1.49
C LEU A 111 -18.45 -15.61 -0.63
N ALA A 112 -17.62 -15.65 0.40
CA ALA A 112 -17.58 -16.76 1.35
C ALA A 112 -18.89 -16.91 2.13
N ALA A 113 -19.60 -15.82 2.44
CA ALA A 113 -20.91 -15.87 3.09
C ALA A 113 -21.97 -16.55 2.23
N VAL A 114 -21.97 -16.27 0.92
CA VAL A 114 -22.88 -16.93 -0.03
C VAL A 114 -22.61 -18.44 -0.09
N GLU A 115 -21.35 -18.85 -0.06
CA GLU A 115 -20.95 -20.25 -0.08
C GLU A 115 -21.28 -20.96 1.25
N SER A 116 -20.96 -20.34 2.37
CA SER A 116 -21.25 -20.84 3.72
C SER A 116 -22.76 -20.97 3.95
N ALA A 117 -23.58 -20.04 3.46
CA ALA A 117 -25.04 -20.10 3.58
C ALA A 117 -25.62 -21.32 2.87
N ARG A 118 -25.03 -21.78 1.75
CA ARG A 118 -25.44 -23.01 1.05
C ARG A 118 -25.20 -24.25 1.89
N CYS A 119 -24.20 -24.22 2.76
CA CYS A 119 -23.84 -25.31 3.68
C CYS A 119 -24.46 -25.11 5.07
N GLY A 120 -25.27 -24.06 5.31
CA GLY A 120 -25.84 -23.75 6.63
C GLY A 120 -24.82 -23.27 7.67
N ALA A 121 -23.63 -22.87 7.25
CA ALA A 121 -22.55 -22.34 8.10
C ALA A 121 -22.54 -20.81 8.14
N LYS A 122 -21.92 -20.25 9.18
CA LYS A 122 -21.65 -18.81 9.26
C LYS A 122 -20.32 -18.50 8.59
N ALA A 123 -20.29 -17.48 7.74
CA ALA A 123 -19.04 -17.01 7.13
C ALA A 123 -18.01 -16.61 8.19
N PRO A 124 -16.73 -16.97 7.99
CA PRO A 124 -15.66 -16.55 8.87
C PRO A 124 -15.43 -15.04 8.76
N GLU A 125 -15.32 -14.36 9.91
CA GLU A 125 -14.99 -12.95 10.00
C GLU A 125 -13.51 -12.79 10.35
N ILE A 126 -12.75 -12.04 9.53
CA ILE A 126 -11.36 -11.68 9.81
C ILE A 126 -11.32 -10.27 10.36
N ARG A 127 -10.71 -10.09 11.52
CA ARG A 127 -10.55 -8.80 12.17
C ARG A 127 -9.14 -8.29 12.00
N THR A 128 -9.02 -7.02 11.62
CA THR A 128 -7.75 -6.30 11.53
C THR A 128 -7.68 -5.22 12.60
N ALA A 129 -6.48 -4.86 13.02
CA ALA A 129 -6.23 -3.67 13.80
C ALA A 129 -4.80 -3.16 13.55
N MET A 130 -4.61 -1.86 13.76
CA MET A 130 -3.29 -1.23 13.70
C MET A 130 -2.85 -0.81 15.11
N ARG A 131 -1.62 -1.17 15.50
CA ARG A 131 -0.99 -0.72 16.73
C ARG A 131 0.39 -0.12 16.45
N THR A 132 0.50 1.17 16.68
CA THR A 132 1.72 1.96 16.52
C THR A 132 2.06 2.73 17.78
N GLY A 133 3.14 3.52 17.75
CA GLY A 133 3.49 4.42 18.86
C GLY A 133 2.41 5.44 19.21
N ASP A 134 1.56 5.82 18.24
CA ASP A 134 0.51 6.83 18.41
C ASP A 134 -0.86 6.26 18.82
N THR A 135 -1.00 4.92 18.81
CA THR A 135 -2.25 4.26 19.22
C THR A 135 -2.59 4.62 20.67
N PRO A 136 -3.78 5.17 20.97
CA PRO A 136 -4.21 5.54 22.32
C PRO A 136 -4.14 4.38 23.32
N ALA A 137 -3.93 4.68 24.59
CA ALA A 137 -3.75 3.66 25.64
C ALA A 137 -4.98 2.75 25.83
N ASP A 138 -6.17 3.29 25.66
CA ASP A 138 -7.44 2.53 25.73
C ASP A 138 -7.60 1.57 24.54
N GLU A 139 -7.20 1.99 23.37
CA GLU A 139 -7.22 1.16 22.16
C GLU A 139 -6.15 0.05 22.25
N ARG A 140 -4.94 0.36 22.76
CA ARG A 140 -3.94 -0.68 23.03
C ARG A 140 -4.46 -1.73 24.01
N ARG A 141 -5.22 -1.32 25.04
CA ARG A 141 -5.86 -2.24 25.98
C ARG A 141 -6.96 -3.09 25.31
N LYS A 142 -7.75 -2.52 24.38
CA LYS A 142 -8.74 -3.27 23.61
C LYS A 142 -8.07 -4.33 22.75
N ILE A 143 -7.01 -3.97 22.02
CA ILE A 143 -6.23 -4.89 21.18
C ILE A 143 -5.64 -6.03 22.05
N ALA A 144 -5.10 -5.72 23.22
CA ALA A 144 -4.53 -6.73 24.10
C ALA A 144 -5.59 -7.71 24.67
N ARG A 145 -6.80 -7.21 24.99
CA ARG A 145 -7.91 -8.05 25.52
C ARG A 145 -8.63 -8.86 24.46
N ASN A 146 -8.73 -8.31 23.27
CA ASN A 146 -9.41 -8.90 22.14
C ASN A 146 -8.54 -8.76 20.88
N PRO A 147 -7.48 -9.57 20.76
CA PRO A 147 -6.53 -9.48 19.65
C PRO A 147 -7.24 -9.64 18.31
N PRO A 148 -6.82 -8.88 17.27
CA PRO A 148 -7.25 -9.09 15.89
C PRO A 148 -6.59 -10.35 15.32
N ASP A 149 -7.11 -10.85 14.21
CA ASP A 149 -6.47 -11.94 13.46
C ASP A 149 -5.23 -11.43 12.70
N ILE A 150 -5.34 -10.22 12.12
CA ILE A 150 -4.25 -9.52 11.44
C ILE A 150 -3.90 -8.26 12.23
N LEU A 151 -2.66 -8.16 12.70
CA LEU A 151 -2.16 -6.98 13.39
C LEU A 151 -1.13 -6.25 12.53
N ILE A 152 -1.41 -4.99 12.23
CA ILE A 152 -0.49 -4.08 11.54
C ILE A 152 0.27 -3.27 12.58
N THR A 153 1.60 -3.27 12.51
CA THR A 153 2.45 -2.61 13.52
C THR A 153 3.73 -2.02 12.91
N THR A 154 4.55 -1.39 13.75
CA THR A 154 5.89 -0.91 13.41
C THR A 154 6.95 -1.69 14.19
N PRO A 155 8.24 -1.69 13.76
CA PRO A 155 9.33 -2.35 14.49
C PRO A 155 9.40 -1.99 15.98
N GLU A 156 9.26 -0.71 16.29
CA GLU A 156 9.31 -0.21 17.65
C GLU A 156 8.12 -0.67 18.51
N SER A 157 6.94 -0.71 17.90
CA SER A 157 5.72 -1.18 18.60
C SER A 157 5.76 -2.69 18.83
N LEU A 158 6.30 -3.47 17.90
CA LEU A 158 6.51 -4.91 18.08
C LEU A 158 7.40 -5.17 19.30
N TYR A 159 8.55 -4.48 19.38
CA TYR A 159 9.44 -4.60 20.53
C TYR A 159 8.73 -4.29 21.85
N LEU A 160 7.97 -3.18 21.91
CA LEU A 160 7.20 -2.82 23.11
C LEU A 160 6.13 -3.85 23.46
N MET A 161 5.54 -4.54 22.48
CA MET A 161 4.62 -5.64 22.74
C MET A 161 5.34 -6.83 23.34
N LEU A 162 6.46 -7.25 22.76
CA LEU A 162 7.26 -8.39 23.23
C LEU A 162 7.78 -8.21 24.66
N THR A 163 8.04 -6.97 25.07
CA THR A 163 8.54 -6.63 26.42
C THR A 163 7.45 -6.30 27.45
N SER A 164 6.18 -6.49 27.10
CA SER A 164 5.02 -6.21 27.95
C SER A 164 4.05 -7.37 28.02
N SER A 165 3.00 -7.27 28.83
CA SER A 165 1.91 -8.28 28.87
C SER A 165 1.20 -8.44 27.53
N ALA A 166 1.33 -7.50 26.60
CA ALA A 166 0.76 -7.61 25.26
C ALA A 166 1.40 -8.75 24.40
N ARG A 167 2.54 -9.28 24.82
CA ARG A 167 3.17 -10.45 24.18
C ARG A 167 2.26 -11.68 24.12
N GLU A 168 1.35 -11.81 25.06
CA GLU A 168 0.44 -12.96 25.09
C GLU A 168 -0.48 -13.01 23.85
N ALA A 169 -0.81 -11.84 23.29
CA ALA A 169 -1.57 -11.75 22.04
C ALA A 169 -0.78 -12.24 20.81
N LEU A 170 0.55 -12.31 20.90
CA LEU A 170 1.44 -12.72 19.82
C LEU A 170 1.79 -14.20 19.81
N ARG A 171 1.40 -14.98 20.84
CA ARG A 171 1.74 -16.41 20.95
C ARG A 171 1.15 -17.30 19.85
N THR A 172 0.21 -16.80 19.12
CA THR A 172 -0.48 -17.51 18.05
C THR A 172 -0.09 -17.00 16.65
N VAL A 173 0.98 -16.24 16.55
CA VAL A 173 1.47 -15.74 15.24
C VAL A 173 2.03 -16.90 14.43
N GLU A 174 1.52 -17.05 13.22
CA GLU A 174 1.91 -18.08 12.26
C GLU A 174 2.67 -17.47 11.08
N THR A 175 2.29 -16.25 10.70
CA THR A 175 2.90 -15.54 9.57
C THR A 175 3.32 -14.13 9.98
N VAL A 176 4.54 -13.76 9.62
CA VAL A 176 5.06 -12.40 9.74
C VAL A 176 5.35 -11.84 8.35
N ILE A 177 4.69 -10.76 8.00
CA ILE A 177 4.94 -10.01 6.77
C ILE A 177 5.76 -8.77 7.14
N VAL A 178 6.97 -8.64 6.59
CA VAL A 178 7.83 -7.47 6.77
C VAL A 178 7.82 -6.67 5.47
N ASP A 179 7.28 -5.46 5.53
CA ASP A 179 7.21 -4.60 4.36
C ASP A 179 8.43 -3.69 4.23
N GLU A 180 8.73 -3.29 2.99
CA GLU A 180 9.86 -2.43 2.64
C GLU A 180 11.16 -2.85 3.32
N VAL A 181 11.46 -4.16 3.27
CA VAL A 181 12.63 -4.75 3.96
C VAL A 181 13.91 -4.01 3.63
N HIS A 182 14.06 -3.52 2.39
CA HIS A 182 15.22 -2.77 1.94
C HIS A 182 15.45 -1.46 2.72
N ALA A 183 14.38 -0.85 3.24
CA ALA A 183 14.48 0.36 4.06
C ALA A 183 14.93 0.07 5.50
N LEU A 184 14.94 -1.20 5.91
CA LEU A 184 15.29 -1.65 7.27
C LEU A 184 16.64 -2.37 7.31
N ALA A 185 16.94 -3.19 6.32
CA ALA A 185 18.06 -4.13 6.36
C ALA A 185 19.45 -3.49 6.62
N GLY A 186 19.63 -2.20 6.28
CA GLY A 186 20.92 -1.51 6.39
C GLY A 186 21.06 -0.59 7.60
N ASP A 187 20.07 -0.50 8.49
CA ASP A 187 20.09 0.48 9.59
C ASP A 187 19.92 -0.13 10.99
N LYS A 188 20.04 0.71 12.02
CA LYS A 188 19.88 0.30 13.43
C LYS A 188 18.46 -0.17 13.74
N ARG A 189 17.44 0.38 13.07
CA ARG A 189 16.05 -0.05 13.23
C ARG A 189 15.85 -1.46 12.71
N GLY A 190 16.51 -1.79 11.61
CA GLY A 190 16.51 -3.15 11.07
C GLY A 190 17.19 -4.14 12.00
N ALA A 191 18.39 -3.83 12.53
CA ALA A 191 19.04 -4.69 13.50
C ALA A 191 18.15 -4.94 14.74
N HIS A 192 17.42 -3.91 15.19
CA HIS A 192 16.45 -4.03 16.27
C HIS A 192 15.25 -4.89 15.89
N LEU A 193 14.75 -4.76 14.65
CA LEU A 193 13.66 -5.61 14.15
C LEU A 193 14.08 -7.06 14.04
N SER A 194 15.27 -7.35 13.49
CA SER A 194 15.80 -8.70 13.37
C SER A 194 15.82 -9.41 14.74
N LEU A 195 16.35 -8.73 15.77
CA LEU A 195 16.33 -9.25 17.14
C LEU A 195 14.90 -9.45 17.68
N SER A 196 13.97 -8.55 17.34
CA SER A 196 12.59 -8.67 17.75
C SER A 196 11.89 -9.87 17.08
N LEU A 197 12.23 -10.19 15.84
CA LEU A 197 11.73 -11.36 15.14
C LEU A 197 12.23 -12.67 15.77
N GLU A 198 13.51 -12.73 16.16
CA GLU A 198 14.04 -13.89 16.89
C GLU A 198 13.36 -14.07 18.26
N ARG A 199 13.10 -12.96 18.98
CA ARG A 199 12.35 -12.99 20.24
C ARG A 199 10.90 -13.40 20.05
N LEU A 200 10.30 -13.07 18.91
CA LEU A 200 8.96 -13.54 18.58
C LEU A 200 8.97 -15.04 18.37
N ASP A 201 9.91 -15.58 17.59
CA ASP A 201 10.01 -17.01 17.36
C ASP A 201 10.28 -17.80 18.66
N ASP A 202 11.08 -17.26 19.60
CA ASP A 202 11.26 -17.82 20.94
C ASP A 202 9.99 -17.85 21.79
N LEU A 203 9.05 -16.96 21.52
CA LEU A 203 7.75 -16.91 22.19
C LEU A 203 6.76 -17.94 21.62
N LEU A 204 6.91 -18.35 20.37
CA LEU A 204 6.00 -19.24 19.63
C LEU A 204 6.31 -20.71 19.87
N GLU A 205 5.31 -21.58 19.70
CA GLU A 205 5.51 -23.06 19.74
C GLU A 205 6.34 -23.54 18.53
N ALA A 206 6.15 -22.91 17.38
CA ALA A 206 6.94 -23.12 16.16
C ALA A 206 7.27 -21.76 15.53
N PRO A 207 8.45 -21.60 14.91
CA PRO A 207 8.82 -20.35 14.28
C PRO A 207 7.83 -19.91 13.19
N ALA A 208 7.43 -18.65 13.20
CA ALA A 208 6.52 -18.11 12.20
C ALA A 208 7.15 -18.09 10.80
N GLN A 209 6.33 -18.32 9.77
CA GLN A 209 6.72 -18.09 8.38
C GLN A 209 6.98 -16.59 8.15
N ARG A 210 8.14 -16.24 7.59
CA ARG A 210 8.49 -14.84 7.33
C ARG A 210 8.39 -14.54 5.84
N ILE A 211 7.59 -13.53 5.49
CA ILE A 211 7.41 -13.02 4.13
C ILE A 211 7.92 -11.59 4.08
N GLY A 212 9.01 -11.37 3.38
CA GLY A 212 9.56 -10.03 3.17
C GLY A 212 9.13 -9.44 1.84
N LEU A 213 8.71 -8.18 1.85
CA LEU A 213 8.36 -7.42 0.64
C LEU A 213 9.39 -6.32 0.44
N SER A 214 9.94 -6.23 -0.77
CA SER A 214 11.00 -5.28 -1.06
C SER A 214 10.86 -4.70 -2.46
N ALA A 215 11.24 -3.44 -2.63
CA ALA A 215 11.59 -2.93 -3.95
C ALA A 215 12.89 -3.58 -4.44
N THR A 216 13.31 -3.25 -5.65
CA THR A 216 14.57 -3.76 -6.21
C THR A 216 15.74 -3.40 -5.29
N VAL A 217 16.47 -4.41 -4.82
CA VAL A 217 17.57 -4.28 -3.86
C VAL A 217 18.73 -5.16 -4.27
N ARG A 218 19.95 -4.76 -3.88
CA ARG A 218 21.19 -5.51 -4.06
C ARG A 218 22.11 -5.28 -2.86
N PRO A 219 22.84 -6.30 -2.33
CA PRO A 219 22.72 -7.73 -2.70
C PRO A 219 21.45 -8.36 -2.12
N ARG A 220 20.77 -9.21 -2.89
CA ARG A 220 19.50 -9.86 -2.49
C ARG A 220 19.70 -10.84 -1.33
N GLU A 221 20.83 -11.52 -1.32
CA GLU A 221 21.21 -12.53 -0.34
C GLU A 221 21.37 -11.94 1.06
N GLU A 222 21.88 -10.72 1.18
CA GLU A 222 22.01 -10.02 2.46
C GLU A 222 20.66 -9.67 3.04
N VAL A 223 19.72 -9.22 2.19
CA VAL A 223 18.35 -8.90 2.60
C VAL A 223 17.59 -10.17 2.98
N ALA A 224 17.80 -11.27 2.25
CA ALA A 224 17.23 -12.57 2.59
C ALA A 224 17.77 -13.06 3.95
N ARG A 225 19.06 -12.92 4.20
CA ARG A 225 19.70 -13.25 5.48
C ARG A 225 19.20 -12.42 6.65
N PHE A 226 18.98 -11.13 6.40
CA PHE A 226 18.36 -10.23 7.38
C PHE A 226 16.94 -10.69 7.76
N LEU A 227 16.12 -11.09 6.77
CA LEU A 227 14.76 -11.56 6.99
C LEU A 227 14.70 -12.91 7.71
N GLY A 228 15.48 -13.88 7.24
CA GLY A 228 15.41 -15.25 7.71
C GLY A 228 16.21 -15.54 8.98
N GLY A 229 17.20 -14.69 9.30
CA GLY A 229 18.17 -14.99 10.35
C GLY A 229 18.98 -16.25 9.98
N VAL A 230 18.84 -17.30 10.76
CA VAL A 230 19.49 -18.60 10.51
C VAL A 230 18.69 -19.52 9.58
N ARG A 231 17.46 -19.17 9.27
CA ARG A 231 16.56 -19.98 8.44
C ARG A 231 16.71 -19.62 6.96
N PRO A 232 16.58 -20.59 6.05
CA PRO A 232 16.62 -20.31 4.62
C PRO A 232 15.45 -19.40 4.20
N VAL A 233 15.67 -18.61 3.15
CA VAL A 233 14.68 -17.74 2.54
C VAL A 233 14.72 -17.90 1.03
N THR A 234 13.58 -18.22 0.43
CA THR A 234 13.42 -18.27 -1.02
C THR A 234 13.28 -16.87 -1.57
N VAL A 235 14.16 -16.49 -2.50
CA VAL A 235 14.13 -15.18 -3.13
C VAL A 235 13.30 -15.25 -4.40
N VAL A 236 12.16 -14.59 -4.40
CA VAL A 236 11.29 -14.40 -5.57
C VAL A 236 11.55 -13.02 -6.13
N ALA A 237 12.11 -12.94 -7.33
CA ALA A 237 12.53 -11.67 -7.91
C ALA A 237 12.16 -11.57 -9.38
N THR A 238 11.38 -10.57 -9.74
CA THR A 238 11.07 -10.28 -11.14
C THR A 238 12.25 -9.59 -11.80
N GLU A 239 12.76 -10.15 -12.88
CA GLU A 239 13.89 -9.58 -13.63
C GLU A 239 13.46 -8.57 -14.71
N ALA A 240 12.18 -8.51 -15.04
CA ALA A 240 11.69 -7.58 -16.06
C ALA A 240 11.81 -6.12 -15.57
N PRO A 241 12.68 -5.31 -16.16
CA PRO A 241 12.70 -3.90 -15.83
C PRO A 241 11.38 -3.26 -16.29
N PRO A 242 10.89 -2.26 -15.56
CA PRO A 242 9.73 -1.50 -16.00
C PRO A 242 10.05 -0.86 -17.36
N SER A 243 9.10 -0.91 -18.28
CA SER A 243 9.21 -0.15 -19.54
C SER A 243 9.07 1.33 -19.20
N LEU A 244 10.14 2.08 -19.43
CA LEU A 244 10.18 3.52 -19.22
C LEU A 244 10.20 4.23 -20.57
N ASP A 245 9.22 5.10 -20.80
CA ASP A 245 9.29 6.10 -21.86
C ASP A 245 9.80 7.40 -21.22
N LEU A 246 11.09 7.66 -21.37
CA LEU A 246 11.76 8.79 -20.77
C LEU A 246 11.88 9.93 -21.77
N SER A 247 11.24 11.06 -21.47
CA SER A 247 11.41 12.30 -22.25
C SER A 247 11.90 13.45 -21.39
N VAL A 248 12.81 14.24 -21.93
CA VAL A 248 13.27 15.51 -21.31
C VAL A 248 12.68 16.64 -22.14
N ARG A 249 11.88 17.50 -21.49
CA ARG A 249 11.21 18.61 -22.17
C ARG A 249 11.65 19.94 -21.59
N VAL A 250 11.96 20.87 -22.46
CA VAL A 250 12.19 22.26 -22.11
C VAL A 250 11.02 23.07 -22.68
N PRO A 251 10.19 23.70 -21.84
CA PRO A 251 8.93 24.32 -22.27
C PRO A 251 9.11 25.56 -23.13
N VAL A 252 10.33 26.08 -23.25
CA VAL A 252 10.68 27.24 -24.09
C VAL A 252 11.89 26.93 -24.96
N ARG A 253 11.93 27.47 -26.16
CA ARG A 253 13.05 27.23 -27.10
C ARG A 253 14.35 27.92 -26.70
N ASP A 254 14.25 29.08 -26.06
CA ASP A 254 15.38 29.89 -25.61
C ASP A 254 15.16 30.32 -24.15
N MET A 255 16.02 29.80 -23.27
CA MET A 255 16.01 30.12 -21.84
C MET A 255 16.52 31.50 -21.53
N THR A 256 17.27 32.14 -22.48
CA THR A 256 17.82 33.50 -22.33
C THR A 256 16.83 34.57 -22.79
N ALA A 257 15.85 34.19 -23.60
CA ALA A 257 14.80 35.04 -24.13
C ALA A 257 13.43 34.36 -23.96
N VAL A 258 12.97 34.24 -22.71
CA VAL A 258 11.69 33.61 -22.40
C VAL A 258 10.54 34.44 -22.97
N PRO A 259 9.70 33.86 -23.87
CA PRO A 259 8.58 34.59 -24.45
C PRO A 259 7.56 34.99 -23.39
N ALA A 260 6.82 36.08 -23.63
CA ALA A 260 5.67 36.38 -22.79
C ALA A 260 4.64 35.23 -22.85
N PHE A 261 4.17 34.77 -21.72
CA PHE A 261 3.14 33.73 -21.67
C PHE A 261 1.81 34.36 -22.14
N GLY A 262 1.32 33.89 -23.29
CA GLY A 262 0.11 34.44 -23.92
C GLY A 262 -1.21 34.04 -23.26
N GLY A 263 -1.19 33.43 -22.08
CA GLY A 263 -2.37 32.83 -21.44
C GLY A 263 -2.84 31.59 -22.18
N PHE A 264 -3.71 30.83 -21.56
CA PHE A 264 -4.46 29.78 -22.26
C PHE A 264 -5.37 30.50 -23.28
N ALA A 265 -5.11 30.29 -24.56
CA ALA A 265 -6.00 30.79 -25.60
C ALA A 265 -7.38 30.18 -25.37
N GLY A 266 -8.27 30.95 -24.79
CA GLY A 266 -9.68 30.62 -24.77
C GLY A 266 -10.08 30.37 -26.22
N ALA A 267 -10.57 29.19 -26.55
CA ALA A 267 -11.06 28.85 -27.89
C ALA A 267 -12.21 29.80 -28.22
N GLY A 268 -11.84 30.94 -28.83
CA GLY A 268 -12.71 31.89 -29.47
C GLY A 268 -12.79 31.55 -30.95
N ASP A 269 -13.97 31.11 -31.35
CA ASP A 269 -14.53 31.16 -32.68
C ASP A 269 -13.83 30.40 -33.82
N GLY A 270 -14.32 29.20 -34.05
CA GLY A 270 -14.03 28.38 -35.23
C GLY A 270 -14.95 27.16 -35.23
N THR A 271 -16.15 27.33 -35.77
CA THR A 271 -17.18 26.30 -36.08
C THR A 271 -16.63 24.88 -36.26
N ARG A 272 -16.77 24.05 -35.22
CA ARG A 272 -16.75 22.59 -35.33
C ARG A 272 -17.92 21.99 -34.57
N GLN A 273 -18.73 21.24 -35.30
CA GLN A 273 -19.89 20.52 -34.85
C GLN A 273 -19.58 19.68 -33.59
N ARG A 274 -20.34 19.92 -32.53
CA ARG A 274 -20.30 19.17 -31.28
C ARG A 274 -20.98 17.81 -31.48
N GLY A 275 -20.18 16.76 -31.55
CA GLY A 275 -20.64 15.42 -31.22
C GLY A 275 -20.76 15.31 -29.70
N ALA A 276 -21.95 14.99 -29.21
CA ALA A 276 -22.24 14.82 -27.78
C ALA A 276 -21.55 13.59 -27.22
N GLY A 277 -20.41 13.78 -26.53
CA GLY A 277 -19.84 12.78 -25.63
C GLY A 277 -20.38 12.95 -24.20
N PRO A 278 -20.42 11.91 -23.38
CA PRO A 278 -21.05 11.95 -22.07
C PRO A 278 -20.33 12.94 -21.14
N ARG A 279 -21.10 13.87 -20.57
CA ARG A 279 -20.64 14.81 -19.55
C ARG A 279 -20.18 14.02 -18.32
N ARG A 280 -18.87 14.01 -18.02
CA ARG A 280 -18.35 13.61 -16.72
C ARG A 280 -18.74 14.65 -15.67
N ALA A 281 -19.29 14.17 -14.57
CA ALA A 281 -19.52 14.98 -13.39
C ALA A 281 -18.18 15.48 -12.82
N PRO A 282 -18.12 16.69 -12.23
CA PRO A 282 -16.89 17.20 -11.62
C PRO A 282 -16.46 16.28 -10.47
N ILE A 283 -15.16 16.03 -10.37
CA ILE A 283 -14.54 15.31 -9.25
C ILE A 283 -14.50 16.25 -8.04
N GLU A 284 -15.66 16.51 -7.46
CA GLU A 284 -15.78 17.53 -6.39
C GLU A 284 -15.64 16.98 -4.97
N ASN A 285 -15.51 15.67 -4.74
CA ASN A 285 -15.76 15.12 -3.41
C ASN A 285 -14.74 14.14 -2.82
N ALA A 286 -13.59 13.89 -3.44
CA ALA A 286 -12.65 12.92 -2.88
C ALA A 286 -11.81 13.44 -1.69
N TRP A 287 -11.71 14.75 -1.46
CA TRP A 287 -10.88 15.37 -0.42
C TRP A 287 -11.63 16.22 0.62
N LYS A 288 -12.97 16.31 0.51
CA LYS A 288 -13.80 17.09 1.45
C LYS A 288 -14.01 16.46 2.84
N SER A 289 -13.49 15.27 3.08
CA SER A 289 -13.69 14.54 4.35
C SER A 289 -12.62 14.77 5.40
N ASP A 290 -11.52 15.47 5.11
CA ASP A 290 -10.46 15.67 6.10
C ASP A 290 -10.64 16.98 6.87
N ARG A 291 -11.05 16.84 8.14
CA ARG A 291 -11.32 17.93 9.08
C ARG A 291 -10.08 18.77 9.38
N ALA A 292 -8.89 18.19 9.25
CA ALA A 292 -7.62 18.87 9.47
C ALA A 292 -7.28 19.84 8.30
N LEU A 293 -7.61 19.47 7.06
CA LEU A 293 -7.42 20.37 5.90
C LEU A 293 -8.36 21.58 5.96
N ARG A 294 -9.57 21.41 6.50
CA ARG A 294 -10.53 22.51 6.66
C ARG A 294 -10.08 23.55 7.69
N ALA A 295 -9.33 23.14 8.73
CA ALA A 295 -8.82 24.07 9.75
C ALA A 295 -7.72 24.98 9.19
N VAL A 296 -6.86 24.45 8.32
CA VAL A 296 -5.78 25.22 7.66
C VAL A 296 -6.33 26.20 6.61
N MET A 297 -7.47 25.86 5.97
CA MET A 297 -8.13 26.72 4.97
C MET A 297 -9.07 27.77 5.58
N ALA A 298 -9.44 27.64 6.85
CA ALA A 298 -10.39 28.54 7.53
C ALA A 298 -9.72 29.78 8.19
N GLU A 299 -8.39 29.77 8.36
CA GLU A 299 -7.66 30.98 8.75
C GLU A 299 -7.32 31.79 7.50
N GLY A 300 -8.30 32.60 7.10
CA GLY A 300 -8.23 33.49 5.95
C GLY A 300 -7.16 34.56 6.10
N ALA A 301 -5.99 34.28 5.52
CA ALA A 301 -5.11 35.32 5.03
C ALA A 301 -5.33 35.40 3.52
N SER A 302 -6.05 36.37 3.04
CA SER A 302 -5.96 36.81 1.63
C SER A 302 -4.48 36.93 1.29
N PRO A 303 -3.94 36.21 0.30
CA PRO A 303 -2.57 36.42 -0.11
C PRO A 303 -2.44 37.87 -0.58
N ALA A 304 -1.59 38.63 0.09
CA ALA A 304 -1.19 39.92 -0.42
C ALA A 304 -0.68 39.73 -1.85
N PRO A 305 -1.01 40.62 -2.81
CA PRO A 305 -0.56 40.50 -4.18
C PRO A 305 0.97 40.44 -4.17
N HIS A 306 1.53 39.37 -4.72
CA HIS A 306 2.97 39.12 -4.80
C HIS A 306 3.63 40.31 -5.51
N PRO A 307 4.78 40.82 -5.02
CA PRO A 307 5.51 41.90 -5.66
C PRO A 307 5.97 41.58 -7.09
N ASP A 308 5.96 40.34 -7.50
CA ASP A 308 6.35 39.86 -8.84
C ASP A 308 5.33 40.10 -9.96
N SER A 309 4.13 40.59 -9.66
CA SER A 309 3.13 40.91 -10.70
C SER A 309 3.47 42.14 -11.53
N ARG A 310 4.60 42.82 -11.25
CA ARG A 310 5.07 44.01 -11.98
C ARG A 310 6.30 43.81 -12.86
N LEU A 311 6.92 42.62 -12.84
CA LEU A 311 7.99 42.30 -13.76
C LEU A 311 7.39 41.61 -14.99
N GLY A 312 7.30 42.35 -16.07
CA GLY A 312 6.84 41.82 -17.36
C GLY A 312 7.59 40.53 -17.72
N SER A 313 6.86 39.48 -17.91
CA SER A 313 7.01 38.42 -18.92
C SER A 313 8.29 37.58 -19.06
N SER A 314 9.25 37.56 -18.16
CA SER A 314 10.46 36.74 -18.34
C SER A 314 10.50 35.46 -17.44
N SER A 315 9.42 35.14 -16.78
CA SER A 315 9.36 33.91 -15.93
C SER A 315 9.02 32.68 -16.77
N ILE A 316 9.82 31.62 -16.61
CA ILE A 316 9.58 30.33 -17.26
C ILE A 316 8.41 29.57 -16.59
N TRP A 317 8.03 29.89 -15.36
CA TRP A 317 7.07 29.16 -14.58
C TRP A 317 5.71 28.97 -15.25
N PRO A 318 5.08 29.98 -15.88
CA PRO A 318 3.80 29.76 -16.56
C PRO A 318 3.89 28.73 -17.70
N HIS A 319 5.03 28.64 -18.38
CA HIS A 319 5.26 27.65 -19.43
C HIS A 319 5.46 26.24 -18.86
N ILE A 320 6.09 26.11 -17.67
CA ILE A 320 6.24 24.85 -16.95
C ILE A 320 4.89 24.39 -16.44
N GLU A 321 4.12 25.27 -15.82
CA GLU A 321 2.78 24.99 -15.29
C GLU A 321 1.84 24.48 -16.39
N ALA A 322 1.84 25.13 -17.55
CA ALA A 322 1.07 24.70 -18.71
C ALA A 322 1.50 23.32 -19.23
N ALA A 323 2.81 23.07 -19.36
CA ALA A 323 3.31 21.78 -19.81
C ALA A 323 3.00 20.64 -18.84
N ILE A 324 3.04 20.90 -17.53
CA ILE A 324 2.63 19.93 -16.50
C ILE A 324 1.12 19.67 -16.60
N LEU A 325 0.30 20.71 -16.78
CA LEU A 325 -1.14 20.55 -16.91
C LEU A 325 -1.50 19.70 -18.13
N ASP A 326 -0.83 19.93 -19.27
CA ASP A 326 -1.04 19.11 -20.48
C ASP A 326 -0.74 17.62 -20.21
N GLU A 327 0.33 17.30 -19.49
CA GLU A 327 0.65 15.92 -19.10
C GLU A 327 -0.38 15.35 -18.13
N VAL A 328 -0.84 16.13 -17.15
CA VAL A 328 -1.88 15.69 -16.22
C VAL A 328 -3.19 15.36 -16.94
N LEU A 329 -3.57 16.19 -17.92
CA LEU A 329 -4.81 15.99 -18.69
C LEU A 329 -4.69 14.84 -19.71
N ALA A 330 -3.48 14.56 -20.20
CA ALA A 330 -3.23 13.49 -21.16
C ALA A 330 -3.24 12.07 -20.53
N HIS A 331 -3.03 11.96 -19.22
CA HIS A 331 -2.84 10.70 -18.54
C HIS A 331 -3.94 10.41 -17.51
N LYS A 332 -4.18 9.12 -17.21
CA LYS A 332 -5.16 8.67 -16.18
C LYS A 332 -4.68 8.97 -14.77
N SER A 333 -3.37 8.91 -14.54
CA SER A 333 -2.73 9.16 -13.24
C SER A 333 -1.38 9.80 -13.48
N THR A 334 -1.08 10.87 -12.76
CA THR A 334 0.18 11.62 -12.89
C THR A 334 0.75 11.89 -11.50
N ILE A 335 2.04 11.61 -11.31
CA ILE A 335 2.78 11.97 -10.10
C ILE A 335 3.77 13.06 -10.47
N VAL A 336 3.68 14.22 -9.83
CA VAL A 336 4.59 15.35 -10.05
C VAL A 336 5.52 15.48 -8.85
N PHE A 337 6.81 15.23 -9.06
CA PHE A 337 7.85 15.42 -8.05
C PHE A 337 8.43 16.83 -8.11
N VAL A 338 8.59 17.45 -6.96
CA VAL A 338 9.17 18.79 -6.81
C VAL A 338 10.23 18.81 -5.72
N ASN A 339 11.16 19.77 -5.79
CA ASN A 339 12.33 19.81 -4.91
C ASN A 339 12.03 20.28 -3.47
N SER A 340 10.85 20.82 -3.19
CA SER A 340 10.50 21.27 -1.84
C SER A 340 9.00 21.25 -1.60
N ARG A 341 8.60 21.13 -0.32
CA ARG A 341 7.21 21.19 0.11
C ARG A 341 6.52 22.50 -0.31
N GLY A 342 7.21 23.64 -0.12
CA GLY A 342 6.65 24.94 -0.50
C GLY A 342 6.41 25.07 -2.00
N LEU A 343 7.26 24.45 -2.84
CA LEU A 343 7.04 24.40 -4.27
C LEU A 343 5.86 23.49 -4.63
N CYS A 344 5.70 22.36 -3.92
CA CYS A 344 4.56 21.47 -4.09
C CYS A 344 3.23 22.19 -3.84
N GLU A 345 3.12 22.89 -2.71
CA GLU A 345 1.94 23.65 -2.35
C GLU A 345 1.61 24.76 -3.36
N LYS A 346 2.64 25.52 -3.80
CA LYS A 346 2.48 26.57 -4.83
C LYS A 346 2.03 26.00 -6.17
N LEU A 347 2.68 24.92 -6.63
CA LEU A 347 2.35 24.30 -7.91
C LEU A 347 0.94 23.72 -7.90
N THR A 348 0.54 23.06 -6.80
CA THR A 348 -0.81 22.53 -6.63
C THR A 348 -1.86 23.65 -6.69
N ALA A 349 -1.63 24.76 -5.99
CA ALA A 349 -2.53 25.91 -6.05
C ALA A 349 -2.67 26.44 -7.47
N ARG A 350 -1.53 26.63 -8.17
CA ARG A 350 -1.51 27.11 -9.55
C ARG A 350 -2.21 26.19 -10.54
N LEU A 351 -1.94 24.88 -10.47
CA LEU A 351 -2.59 23.91 -11.36
C LEU A 351 -4.12 23.80 -11.12
N ASN A 352 -4.60 24.13 -9.92
CA ASN A 352 -6.03 24.19 -9.63
C ASN A 352 -6.70 25.51 -10.09
N GLU A 353 -5.92 26.57 -10.31
CA GLU A 353 -6.40 27.84 -10.86
C GLU A 353 -6.51 27.82 -12.40
N LEU A 354 -5.77 26.92 -13.07
CA LEU A 354 -5.73 26.71 -14.51
C LEU A 354 -6.79 25.73 -14.99
#